data_26688d895b62cc698508ee63af65cf2f
#
_entry.id   26688d895b62cc698508ee63af65cf2f
#
_cell.length_a   1.000
_cell.length_b   1.000
_cell.length_c   1.000
_cell.angle_alpha   90.00
_cell.angle_beta   90.00
_cell.angle_gamma   90.00
#
_symmetry.space_group_name_H-M   'P 1'
#
loop_
_entity.id
_entity.type
_entity.pdbx_description
1 polymer ?
#
loop_
_entity_poly.entity_id
_entity_poly.type
_entity_poly.pdbx_seq_one_letter_code
_entity_poly.pdbx_strand_id
1 'polypeptide(L)'
;AWNPSTSKRGITGEIAIMPEFEDKSSFNAWIETIKGKIVLTSMPQPTGRPDYNWEKHATPESFEKMKADRDEMSKKWRKNLQNAGFGWRLNNSVFEEAGAAGLISSNWARGFGANRIFSAGTKKIPHIDLELEDYGMLYRMAKYGNNPKIKIVATSKEHGIVPTFNTIAQIKGVEKPDEYVILSAHFDSWDGATGATDNGTGTLVMMETMRVLKAMYPNPKRTILVGHWGSEEQGLNGSRAFVEDFPNIVDNTQALFNQDNGTGRVVNISGQGFLHSYDYVSKWLRPVPREITKHIKTTFPGSPGGGGSDYASFVAAGVPAFSLSSLSWSYGDYTWHTNKDTYDKVVFDDVRSNVILTAILTYMASGDDSKASREKAILPISPRTGRQMSWPTKRSPNRKGGIEEDSKPPSGGNQRGGRGRPSSPPNR
;
A
#
# COMPACT_ATOMS: atom_id res chain seq x y z
N ALA A 1 11.23 10.23 -5.40
CA ALA A 1 11.20 10.85 -4.09
C ALA A 1 10.62 12.25 -4.17
N TRP A 2 9.66 12.57 -3.32
CA TRP A 2 8.95 13.85 -3.32
C TRP A 2 9.62 14.81 -2.35
N ASN A 3 10.89 15.08 -2.61
CA ASN A 3 11.75 15.87 -1.73
C ASN A 3 12.05 17.22 -2.38
N PRO A 4 11.90 18.35 -1.67
CA PRO A 4 12.30 19.65 -2.19
C PRO A 4 13.78 19.70 -2.56
N SER A 5 14.11 20.41 -3.64
CA SER A 5 15.51 20.64 -4.02
C SER A 5 16.21 21.58 -3.06
N THR A 6 17.51 21.36 -2.87
CA THR A 6 18.41 22.37 -2.30
C THR A 6 18.93 23.31 -3.40
N SER A 7 19.67 24.35 -3.02
CA SER A 7 20.53 25.06 -3.97
C SER A 7 21.56 24.09 -4.58
N LYS A 8 22.17 24.44 -5.72
CA LYS A 8 23.28 23.67 -6.33
C LYS A 8 24.46 23.44 -5.37
N ARG A 9 24.67 24.36 -4.42
CA ARG A 9 25.73 24.26 -3.41
C ARG A 9 25.29 23.37 -2.22
N GLY A 10 24.04 22.98 -2.15
CA GLY A 10 23.44 22.29 -1.02
C GLY A 10 23.11 23.21 0.14
N ILE A 11 22.75 22.60 1.24
CA ILE A 11 22.61 23.22 2.56
C ILE A 11 23.59 22.57 3.53
N THR A 12 24.07 23.33 4.50
CA THR A 12 24.94 22.82 5.57
C THR A 12 24.34 23.28 6.91
N GLY A 13 24.21 22.40 7.87
CA GLY A 13 23.69 22.72 9.19
C GLY A 13 24.26 21.81 10.27
N GLU A 14 24.22 22.30 11.52
CA GLU A 14 24.45 21.47 12.70
C GLU A 14 23.26 20.57 12.92
N ILE A 15 23.53 19.37 13.46
CA ILE A 15 22.45 18.45 13.85
C ILE A 15 21.81 18.92 15.14
N ALA A 16 20.47 18.97 15.15
CA ALA A 16 19.66 19.15 16.34
C ALA A 16 18.86 17.86 16.63
N ILE A 17 18.83 17.44 17.87
CA ILE A 17 18.00 16.34 18.37
C ILE A 17 16.90 16.89 19.26
N MET A 18 15.74 16.25 19.24
CA MET A 18 14.64 16.61 20.16
C MET A 18 15.00 16.17 21.57
N PRO A 19 14.97 17.09 22.56
CA PRO A 19 15.13 16.73 23.98
C PRO A 19 13.86 16.05 24.50
N GLU A 20 13.88 15.64 25.76
CA GLU A 20 12.67 15.29 26.46
C GLU A 20 11.92 16.56 26.85
N PHE A 21 10.65 16.67 26.43
CA PHE A 21 9.78 17.81 26.71
C PHE A 21 8.90 17.50 27.93
N GLU A 22 8.79 18.46 28.83
CA GLU A 22 7.86 18.37 29.95
C GLU A 22 6.42 18.65 29.47
N ASP A 23 6.27 19.65 28.60
CA ASP A 23 5.01 20.12 28.04
C ASP A 23 5.21 20.84 26.69
N LYS A 24 4.13 21.38 26.13
CA LYS A 24 4.15 22.14 24.87
C LYS A 24 4.95 23.45 25.00
N SER A 25 5.07 24.04 26.20
CA SER A 25 5.84 25.28 26.39
C SER A 25 7.34 25.01 26.21
N SER A 26 7.84 23.93 26.82
CA SER A 26 9.23 23.48 26.62
C SER A 26 9.58 23.15 25.19
N PHE A 27 8.64 22.54 24.44
CA PHE A 27 8.76 22.33 23.00
C PHE A 27 8.83 23.68 22.24
N ASN A 28 7.94 24.63 22.55
CA ASN A 28 7.91 25.93 21.89
C ASN A 28 9.24 26.71 22.15
N ALA A 29 9.79 26.62 23.34
CA ALA A 29 11.09 27.24 23.63
C ALA A 29 12.23 26.58 22.85
N TRP A 30 12.24 25.26 22.74
CA TRP A 30 13.28 24.54 22.01
C TRP A 30 13.21 24.78 20.48
N ILE A 31 12.00 24.83 19.91
CA ILE A 31 11.85 24.95 18.45
C ILE A 31 12.41 26.28 17.90
N GLU A 32 12.44 27.34 18.71
CA GLU A 32 13.07 28.60 18.36
C GLU A 32 14.59 28.48 18.18
N THR A 33 15.20 27.45 18.74
CA THR A 33 16.67 27.21 18.69
C THR A 33 17.12 26.45 17.45
N ILE A 34 16.20 25.93 16.61
CA ILE A 34 16.55 25.05 15.48
C ILE A 34 16.77 25.79 14.16
N LYS A 35 16.58 27.09 14.12
CA LYS A 35 16.77 27.89 12.89
C LYS A 35 18.14 27.63 12.25
N GLY A 36 18.14 27.24 10.97
CA GLY A 36 19.33 26.90 10.21
C GLY A 36 19.98 25.54 10.57
N LYS A 37 19.42 24.79 11.52
CA LYS A 37 19.89 23.45 11.86
C LYS A 37 19.19 22.36 11.05
N ILE A 38 19.76 21.16 11.07
CA ILE A 38 19.18 19.95 10.50
C ILE A 38 18.67 19.09 11.65
N VAL A 39 17.36 18.84 11.67
CA VAL A 39 16.69 18.20 12.82
C VAL A 39 16.54 16.70 12.58
N LEU A 40 16.92 15.87 13.55
CA LEU A 40 16.67 14.44 13.58
C LEU A 40 15.25 14.19 14.15
N THR A 41 14.38 13.55 13.36
CA THR A 41 12.94 13.45 13.66
C THR A 41 12.45 12.05 14.01
N SER A 42 13.32 11.04 13.97
CA SER A 42 12.98 9.66 14.34
C SER A 42 13.46 9.29 15.74
N MET A 43 12.76 8.33 16.35
CA MET A 43 13.19 7.75 17.62
C MET A 43 14.52 7.01 17.44
N PRO A 44 15.53 7.30 18.30
CA PRO A 44 16.74 6.49 18.31
C PRO A 44 16.43 5.07 18.75
N GLN A 45 17.02 4.08 18.08
CA GLN A 45 16.82 2.68 18.40
C GLN A 45 17.89 2.17 19.38
N PRO A 46 17.51 1.37 20.39
CA PRO A 46 18.49 0.78 21.32
C PRO A 46 19.40 -0.24 20.61
N THR A 47 18.91 -0.89 19.59
CA THR A 47 19.66 -1.81 18.73
C THR A 47 19.05 -1.91 17.33
N GLY A 48 19.89 -2.06 16.32
CA GLY A 48 19.48 -2.27 14.92
C GLY A 48 19.43 -3.75 14.49
N ARG A 49 19.58 -4.70 15.42
CA ARG A 49 19.46 -6.11 15.08
C ARG A 49 17.99 -6.49 14.89
N PRO A 50 17.64 -7.19 13.79
CA PRO A 50 16.29 -7.73 13.57
C PRO A 50 15.85 -8.71 14.64
N ASP A 51 14.54 -8.82 14.87
CA ASP A 51 13.98 -9.73 15.89
C ASP A 51 14.36 -11.20 15.60
N TYR A 52 14.29 -11.64 14.34
CA TYR A 52 14.70 -13.00 13.95
C TYR A 52 16.16 -13.31 14.26
N ASN A 53 17.04 -12.31 14.24
CA ASN A 53 18.45 -12.48 14.57
C ASN A 53 18.66 -12.62 16.08
N TRP A 54 17.89 -11.89 16.87
CA TRP A 54 17.83 -12.05 18.32
C TRP A 54 17.27 -13.41 18.71
N GLU A 55 16.13 -13.80 18.13
CA GLU A 55 15.48 -15.09 18.37
C GLU A 55 16.44 -16.26 18.11
N LYS A 56 17.25 -16.17 17.07
CA LYS A 56 18.20 -17.23 16.69
C LYS A 56 19.43 -17.31 17.60
N HIS A 57 19.93 -16.20 18.14
CA HIS A 57 21.27 -16.11 18.72
C HIS A 57 21.30 -15.65 20.18
N ALA A 58 20.27 -15.00 20.67
CA ALA A 58 20.22 -14.54 22.06
C ALA A 58 19.72 -15.64 23.00
N THR A 59 20.01 -15.48 24.30
CA THR A 59 19.25 -16.25 25.29
C THR A 59 17.82 -15.74 25.36
N PRO A 60 16.83 -16.55 25.79
CA PRO A 60 15.45 -16.11 25.95
C PRO A 60 15.33 -14.82 26.78
N GLU A 61 16.06 -14.72 27.88
CA GLU A 61 16.05 -13.56 28.78
C GLU A 61 16.57 -12.31 28.07
N SER A 62 17.67 -12.43 27.29
CA SER A 62 18.23 -11.31 26.52
C SER A 62 17.29 -10.85 25.43
N PHE A 63 16.59 -11.77 24.78
CA PHE A 63 15.60 -11.46 23.76
C PHE A 63 14.39 -10.72 24.33
N GLU A 64 13.82 -11.22 25.43
CA GLU A 64 12.71 -10.55 26.13
C GLU A 64 13.13 -9.17 26.64
N LYS A 65 14.34 -9.04 27.22
CA LYS A 65 14.86 -7.73 27.61
C LYS A 65 14.95 -6.76 26.45
N MET A 66 15.47 -7.18 25.29
CA MET A 66 15.55 -6.33 24.10
C MET A 66 14.16 -5.85 23.66
N LYS A 67 13.15 -6.74 23.66
CA LYS A 67 11.77 -6.36 23.34
C LYS A 67 11.21 -5.33 24.34
N ALA A 68 11.45 -5.56 25.62
CA ALA A 68 11.04 -4.63 26.66
C ALA A 68 11.72 -3.26 26.53
N ASP A 69 13.03 -3.23 26.26
CA ASP A 69 13.80 -1.98 26.06
C ASP A 69 13.24 -1.19 24.84
N ARG A 70 12.90 -1.85 23.74
CA ARG A 70 12.26 -1.22 22.58
C ARG A 70 10.88 -0.68 22.87
N ASP A 71 10.07 -1.44 23.60
CA ASP A 71 8.72 -1.01 23.97
C ASP A 71 8.75 0.19 24.93
N GLU A 72 9.64 0.16 25.92
CA GLU A 72 9.85 1.28 26.84
C GLU A 72 10.29 2.54 26.09
N MET A 73 11.28 2.43 25.19
CA MET A 73 11.72 3.55 24.38
C MET A 73 10.61 4.09 23.48
N SER A 74 9.81 3.20 22.89
CA SER A 74 8.65 3.61 22.09
C SER A 74 7.57 4.33 22.92
N LYS A 75 7.37 3.90 24.18
CA LYS A 75 6.46 4.59 25.12
C LYS A 75 6.99 5.97 25.49
N LYS A 76 8.28 6.08 25.83
CA LYS A 76 8.95 7.37 26.13
C LYS A 76 8.86 8.32 24.94
N TRP A 77 9.17 7.84 23.74
CA TRP A 77 9.07 8.64 22.52
C TRP A 77 7.66 9.16 22.27
N ARG A 78 6.64 8.29 22.34
CA ARG A 78 5.23 8.69 22.20
C ARG A 78 4.82 9.71 23.26
N LYS A 79 5.23 9.52 24.51
CA LYS A 79 4.97 10.47 25.59
C LYS A 79 5.61 11.81 25.30
N ASN A 80 6.86 11.82 24.81
CA ASN A 80 7.57 13.04 24.44
C ASN A 80 6.83 13.81 23.33
N LEU A 81 6.36 13.11 22.28
CA LEU A 81 5.56 13.72 21.22
C LEU A 81 4.24 14.30 21.76
N GLN A 82 3.56 13.60 22.66
CA GLN A 82 2.34 14.10 23.30
C GLN A 82 2.60 15.37 24.13
N ASN A 83 3.66 15.39 24.92
CA ASN A 83 4.09 16.56 25.69
C ASN A 83 4.37 17.75 24.76
N ALA A 84 5.02 17.51 23.62
CA ALA A 84 5.24 18.54 22.59
C ALA A 84 3.96 19.01 21.87
N GLY A 85 2.81 18.42 22.19
CA GLY A 85 1.52 18.77 21.59
C GLY A 85 1.20 18.05 20.29
N PHE A 86 1.95 17.00 19.93
CA PHE A 86 1.65 16.14 18.79
C PHE A 86 0.71 15.00 19.20
N GLY A 87 -0.04 14.48 18.21
CA GLY A 87 -0.84 13.27 18.40
C GLY A 87 -0.02 12.00 18.20
N TRP A 88 -0.49 11.12 17.32
CA TRP A 88 0.18 9.84 17.00
C TRP A 88 1.40 9.98 16.08
N ARG A 89 1.51 11.09 15.36
CA ARG A 89 2.56 11.35 14.37
C ARG A 89 3.11 12.75 14.54
N LEU A 90 4.39 12.87 14.30
CA LEU A 90 5.08 14.14 14.22
C LEU A 90 4.61 14.89 12.97
N ASN A 91 4.26 16.17 13.14
CA ASN A 91 4.00 17.06 12.02
C ASN A 91 5.31 17.76 11.61
N ASN A 92 5.89 17.34 10.51
CA ASN A 92 7.18 17.86 10.06
C ASN A 92 7.12 19.31 9.58
N SER A 93 5.93 19.85 9.23
CA SER A 93 5.79 21.24 8.80
C SER A 93 6.18 22.25 9.89
N VAL A 94 6.02 21.89 11.16
CA VAL A 94 6.37 22.81 12.26
C VAL A 94 7.86 23.14 12.32
N PHE A 95 8.73 22.19 11.93
CA PHE A 95 10.17 22.42 11.87
C PHE A 95 10.55 23.28 10.66
N GLU A 96 9.88 23.09 9.54
CA GLU A 96 10.02 23.91 8.34
C GLU A 96 9.58 25.35 8.63
N GLU A 97 8.46 25.55 9.29
CA GLU A 97 7.95 26.87 9.70
C GLU A 97 8.87 27.56 10.70
N ALA A 98 9.52 26.83 11.59
CA ALA A 98 10.49 27.33 12.56
C ALA A 98 11.89 27.63 11.91
N GLY A 99 12.03 27.40 10.61
CA GLY A 99 13.25 27.74 9.86
C GLY A 99 14.36 26.72 9.96
N ALA A 100 14.08 25.45 10.22
CA ALA A 100 15.07 24.39 10.07
C ALA A 100 15.64 24.39 8.64
N ALA A 101 16.90 24.04 8.48
CA ALA A 101 17.53 23.93 7.17
C ALA A 101 17.16 22.62 6.45
N GLY A 102 16.86 21.56 7.19
CA GLY A 102 16.46 20.27 6.68
C GLY A 102 16.06 19.33 7.80
N LEU A 103 15.43 18.21 7.42
CA LEU A 103 15.07 17.14 8.35
C LEU A 103 15.75 15.84 7.93
N ILE A 104 16.03 15.02 8.93
CA ILE A 104 16.50 13.64 8.73
C ILE A 104 15.63 12.72 9.59
N SER A 105 15.11 11.68 8.96
CA SER A 105 14.45 10.56 9.63
C SER A 105 15.21 9.25 9.41
N SER A 106 14.82 8.22 10.12
CA SER A 106 15.15 6.83 9.86
C SER A 106 13.90 5.99 10.04
N ASN A 107 13.33 5.55 8.93
CA ASN A 107 12.14 4.69 8.90
C ASN A 107 12.54 3.22 8.87
N TRP A 108 13.35 2.82 9.84
CA TRP A 108 13.85 1.45 9.92
C TRP A 108 12.73 0.40 9.89
N ALA A 109 12.82 -0.53 8.95
CA ALA A 109 11.83 -1.60 8.74
C ALA A 109 12.08 -2.86 9.58
N ARG A 110 13.00 -2.80 10.56
CA ARG A 110 13.44 -3.91 11.42
C ARG A 110 14.29 -4.99 10.74
N GLY A 111 14.65 -4.83 9.47
CA GLY A 111 15.65 -5.64 8.76
C GLY A 111 17.02 -4.96 8.74
N PHE A 112 18.11 -5.71 8.48
CA PHE A 112 19.43 -5.15 8.28
C PHE A 112 19.47 -4.25 7.04
N GLY A 113 19.80 -2.97 7.20
CA GLY A 113 19.87 -1.99 6.12
C GLY A 113 18.53 -1.76 5.40
N ALA A 114 17.41 -2.15 6.00
CA ALA A 114 16.09 -1.98 5.41
C ALA A 114 15.42 -0.71 5.96
N ASN A 115 15.22 0.26 5.08
CA ASN A 115 14.54 1.52 5.38
C ASN A 115 13.26 1.63 4.56
N ARG A 116 12.16 1.98 5.21
CA ARG A 116 10.89 2.27 4.54
C ARG A 116 10.94 3.62 3.87
N ILE A 117 10.38 3.68 2.68
CA ILE A 117 10.34 4.85 1.84
C ILE A 117 8.91 5.32 1.72
N PHE A 118 8.69 6.60 2.03
CA PHE A 118 7.41 7.29 1.90
C PHE A 118 7.62 8.70 1.34
N SER A 119 6.55 9.46 1.17
CA SER A 119 6.63 10.87 0.78
C SER A 119 7.39 11.69 1.82
N ALA A 120 8.13 12.72 1.37
CA ALA A 120 8.72 13.71 2.25
C ALA A 120 7.63 14.44 3.05
N GLY A 121 7.89 14.68 4.33
CA GLY A 121 6.97 15.40 5.23
C GLY A 121 7.09 16.92 5.18
N THR A 122 7.85 17.47 4.21
CA THR A 122 8.14 18.90 4.03
C THR A 122 7.86 19.34 2.60
N LYS A 123 7.69 20.66 2.39
CA LYS A 123 7.42 21.25 1.06
C LYS A 123 8.52 22.22 0.59
N LYS A 124 9.31 22.77 1.48
CA LYS A 124 10.28 23.82 1.20
C LYS A 124 11.71 23.44 1.54
N ILE A 125 11.92 22.55 2.50
CA ILE A 125 13.22 22.09 2.96
C ILE A 125 13.40 20.60 2.68
N PRO A 126 14.63 20.10 2.46
CA PRO A 126 14.84 18.67 2.25
C PRO A 126 14.52 17.86 3.50
N HIS A 127 13.86 16.72 3.29
CA HIS A 127 13.62 15.71 4.29
C HIS A 127 14.20 14.39 3.80
N ILE A 128 15.30 13.96 4.38
CA ILE A 128 16.07 12.79 3.97
C ILE A 128 15.85 11.65 4.96
N ASP A 129 15.80 10.44 4.43
CA ASP A 129 15.74 9.23 5.22
C ASP A 129 17.12 8.55 5.20
N LEU A 130 17.69 8.29 6.37
CA LEU A 130 18.97 7.60 6.54
C LEU A 130 18.77 6.20 7.08
N GLU A 131 19.68 5.30 6.69
CA GLU A 131 19.76 4.00 7.33
C GLU A 131 20.04 4.16 8.84
N LEU A 132 19.59 3.17 9.59
CA LEU A 132 19.60 3.24 11.06
C LEU A 132 21.01 3.44 11.64
N GLU A 133 22.04 2.87 11.02
CA GLU A 133 23.43 3.02 11.49
C GLU A 133 23.88 4.48 11.42
N ASP A 134 23.73 5.11 10.25
CA ASP A 134 24.15 6.50 10.03
C ASP A 134 23.30 7.47 10.87
N TYR A 135 21.99 7.24 10.94
CA TYR A 135 21.11 8.03 11.80
C TYR A 135 21.52 7.93 13.27
N GLY A 136 21.77 6.71 13.74
CA GLY A 136 22.20 6.45 15.11
C GLY A 136 23.56 7.06 15.43
N MET A 137 24.49 7.07 14.48
CA MET A 137 25.79 7.74 14.62
C MET A 137 25.60 9.24 14.83
N LEU A 138 24.85 9.91 13.95
CA LEU A 138 24.58 11.35 14.06
C LEU A 138 23.87 11.69 15.38
N TYR A 139 22.89 10.87 15.77
CA TYR A 139 22.20 11.04 17.04
C TYR A 139 23.15 10.97 18.23
N ARG A 140 24.01 9.95 18.30
CA ARG A 140 24.98 9.79 19.38
C ARG A 140 25.99 10.94 19.41
N MET A 141 26.49 11.36 18.25
CA MET A 141 27.41 12.52 18.17
C MET A 141 26.76 13.78 18.73
N ALA A 142 25.54 14.10 18.31
CA ALA A 142 24.82 15.26 18.82
C ALA A 142 24.51 15.15 20.33
N LYS A 143 24.08 13.97 20.78
CA LYS A 143 23.76 13.70 22.20
C LYS A 143 24.95 13.91 23.14
N TYR A 144 26.16 13.57 22.67
CA TYR A 144 27.39 13.69 23.46
C TYR A 144 28.17 15.00 23.20
N GLY A 145 27.52 15.99 22.55
CA GLY A 145 28.09 17.34 22.42
C GLY A 145 29.14 17.50 21.33
N ASN A 146 29.28 16.54 20.42
CA ASN A 146 30.25 16.65 19.31
C ASN A 146 29.75 17.57 18.16
N ASN A 147 28.55 18.11 18.25
CA ASN A 147 27.93 19.07 17.32
C ASN A 147 28.23 18.78 15.83
N PRO A 148 27.82 17.59 15.32
CA PRO A 148 28.12 17.22 13.96
C PRO A 148 27.45 18.17 12.97
N LYS A 149 28.19 18.54 11.92
CA LYS A 149 27.67 19.31 10.78
C LYS A 149 27.58 18.42 9.57
N ILE A 150 26.46 18.49 8.88
CA ILE A 150 26.28 17.76 7.62
C ILE A 150 25.91 18.69 6.49
N LYS A 151 26.26 18.28 5.28
CA LYS A 151 25.86 18.93 4.06
C LYS A 151 24.88 18.03 3.29
N ILE A 152 23.76 18.59 2.90
CA ILE A 152 22.75 17.92 2.07
C ILE A 152 22.72 18.59 0.71
N VAL A 153 22.80 17.77 -0.36
CA VAL A 153 22.59 18.20 -1.75
C VAL A 153 21.47 17.31 -2.28
N ALA A 154 20.32 17.90 -2.54
CA ALA A 154 19.16 17.20 -3.10
C ALA A 154 18.69 17.93 -4.35
N THR A 155 18.44 17.18 -5.43
CA THR A 155 17.92 17.71 -6.67
C THR A 155 16.64 16.96 -7.02
N SER A 156 15.55 17.69 -7.22
CA SER A 156 14.28 17.19 -7.70
C SER A 156 13.74 18.14 -8.76
N LYS A 157 12.86 17.62 -9.62
CA LYS A 157 12.15 18.42 -10.60
C LYS A 157 10.66 18.22 -10.36
N GLU A 158 9.95 19.29 -10.08
CA GLU A 158 8.50 19.27 -10.00
C GLU A 158 7.92 19.33 -11.42
N HIS A 159 7.08 18.34 -11.73
CA HIS A 159 6.40 18.25 -13.03
C HIS A 159 4.97 18.81 -13.00
N GLY A 160 4.52 19.32 -11.85
CA GLY A 160 3.14 19.77 -11.66
C GLY A 160 2.15 18.61 -11.61
N ILE A 161 0.94 18.85 -12.08
CA ILE A 161 -0.11 17.82 -12.18
C ILE A 161 0.16 17.02 -13.44
N VAL A 162 0.34 15.72 -13.29
CA VAL A 162 0.54 14.77 -14.38
C VAL A 162 -0.53 13.69 -14.33
N PRO A 163 -0.97 13.13 -15.48
CA PRO A 163 -1.93 12.05 -15.50
C PRO A 163 -1.32 10.77 -14.88
N THR A 164 -2.15 10.03 -14.16
CA THR A 164 -1.89 8.66 -13.74
C THR A 164 -2.97 7.76 -14.31
N PHE A 165 -2.66 6.49 -14.52
CA PHE A 165 -3.51 5.59 -15.29
C PHE A 165 -3.75 4.29 -14.55
N ASN A 166 -4.92 3.69 -14.78
CA ASN A 166 -5.15 2.27 -14.57
C ASN A 166 -4.93 1.54 -15.91
N THR A 167 -4.26 0.40 -15.87
CA THR A 167 -4.14 -0.47 -17.04
C THR A 167 -5.19 -1.57 -16.95
N ILE A 168 -6.12 -1.59 -17.91
CA ILE A 168 -7.24 -2.52 -17.92
C ILE A 168 -7.17 -3.41 -19.17
N ALA A 169 -7.32 -4.72 -18.97
CA ALA A 169 -7.49 -5.68 -20.07
C ALA A 169 -8.63 -6.64 -19.76
N GLN A 170 -9.19 -7.28 -20.80
CA GLN A 170 -10.31 -8.21 -20.60
C GLN A 170 -10.32 -9.37 -21.58
N ILE A 171 -10.91 -10.49 -21.14
CA ILE A 171 -11.40 -11.58 -21.98
C ILE A 171 -12.92 -11.49 -21.93
N LYS A 172 -13.53 -11.08 -23.05
CA LYS A 172 -14.97 -10.83 -23.10
C LYS A 172 -15.77 -12.11 -22.91
N GLY A 173 -16.79 -12.06 -22.07
CA GLY A 173 -17.73 -13.15 -21.84
C GLY A 173 -18.65 -13.41 -23.04
N VAL A 174 -19.07 -14.67 -23.24
CA VAL A 174 -19.92 -15.05 -24.36
C VAL A 174 -21.38 -15.23 -23.99
N GLU A 175 -21.69 -15.58 -22.73
CA GLU A 175 -23.08 -15.76 -22.27
C GLU A 175 -23.58 -14.55 -21.45
N LYS A 176 -22.72 -14.05 -20.58
CA LYS A 176 -23.02 -12.94 -19.67
C LYS A 176 -21.92 -11.87 -19.80
N PRO A 177 -21.79 -11.21 -20.96
CA PRO A 177 -20.70 -10.28 -21.25
C PRO A 177 -20.67 -9.03 -20.34
N ASP A 178 -21.79 -8.68 -19.73
CA ASP A 178 -21.93 -7.54 -18.84
C ASP A 178 -21.85 -7.92 -17.35
N GLU A 179 -21.57 -9.18 -17.03
CA GLU A 179 -21.16 -9.62 -15.69
C GLU A 179 -19.64 -9.87 -15.65
N TYR A 180 -18.97 -9.56 -14.54
CA TYR A 180 -17.52 -9.49 -14.48
C TYR A 180 -16.94 -10.32 -13.35
N VAL A 181 -15.77 -10.92 -13.61
CA VAL A 181 -14.83 -11.36 -12.57
C VAL A 181 -13.58 -10.51 -12.73
N ILE A 182 -13.13 -9.89 -11.65
CA ILE A 182 -12.01 -8.93 -11.70
C ILE A 182 -10.78 -9.51 -11.02
N LEU A 183 -9.65 -9.46 -11.72
CA LEU A 183 -8.30 -9.67 -11.20
C LEU A 183 -7.69 -8.32 -10.83
N SER A 184 -7.06 -8.22 -9.68
CA SER A 184 -6.70 -6.94 -9.08
C SER A 184 -5.30 -6.97 -8.47
N ALA A 185 -4.46 -6.04 -8.89
CA ALA A 185 -3.17 -5.72 -8.30
C ALA A 185 -2.79 -4.30 -8.69
N HIS A 186 -2.07 -3.56 -7.85
CA HIS A 186 -1.56 -2.24 -8.23
C HIS A 186 -0.26 -2.35 -9.03
N PHE A 187 0.06 -1.28 -9.76
CA PHE A 187 1.19 -1.24 -10.69
C PHE A 187 2.21 -0.15 -10.35
N ASP A 188 1.87 0.74 -9.45
CA ASP A 188 2.80 1.70 -8.88
C ASP A 188 3.56 1.09 -7.67
N SER A 189 4.66 1.71 -7.31
CA SER A 189 5.47 1.36 -6.14
C SER A 189 6.26 2.57 -5.66
N TRP A 190 6.83 2.49 -4.46
CA TRP A 190 7.71 3.51 -3.93
C TRP A 190 9.09 3.49 -4.57
N ASP A 191 9.72 4.67 -4.66
CA ASP A 191 11.10 4.83 -5.14
C ASP A 191 12.13 4.11 -4.25
N GLY A 192 13.35 3.94 -4.77
CA GLY A 192 14.51 3.43 -4.03
C GLY A 192 14.72 1.92 -4.13
N ALA A 193 13.75 1.19 -4.69
CA ALA A 193 13.86 -0.21 -5.08
C ALA A 193 13.09 -0.47 -6.38
N THR A 194 12.90 -1.72 -6.76
CA THR A 194 12.20 -2.09 -8.01
C THR A 194 10.72 -2.41 -7.82
N GLY A 195 10.20 -2.40 -6.58
CA GLY A 195 8.82 -2.80 -6.29
C GLY A 195 8.52 -4.26 -6.65
N ALA A 196 9.52 -5.15 -6.48
CA ALA A 196 9.42 -6.53 -6.96
C ALA A 196 8.36 -7.33 -6.21
N THR A 197 8.23 -7.12 -4.90
CA THR A 197 7.25 -7.80 -4.06
C THR A 197 6.07 -6.92 -3.69
N ASP A 198 6.21 -5.60 -3.83
CA ASP A 198 5.21 -4.58 -3.59
C ASP A 198 5.12 -3.61 -4.79
N ASN A 199 4.35 -3.91 -5.84
CA ASN A 199 3.50 -5.10 -6.02
C ASN A 199 3.77 -5.81 -7.35
N GLY A 200 5.06 -5.89 -7.78
CA GLY A 200 5.47 -6.57 -9.00
C GLY A 200 5.00 -8.04 -9.04
N THR A 201 5.06 -8.77 -7.91
CA THR A 201 4.58 -10.16 -7.86
C THR A 201 3.07 -10.26 -7.99
N GLY A 202 2.28 -9.39 -7.38
CA GLY A 202 0.82 -9.35 -7.56
C GLY A 202 0.44 -9.06 -9.02
N THR A 203 1.06 -8.06 -9.62
CA THR A 203 0.91 -7.73 -11.04
C THR A 203 1.25 -8.92 -11.93
N LEU A 204 2.38 -9.60 -11.68
CA LEU A 204 2.80 -10.79 -12.44
C LEU A 204 1.79 -11.93 -12.32
N VAL A 205 1.28 -12.21 -11.13
CA VAL A 205 0.24 -13.24 -10.91
C VAL A 205 -1.00 -12.95 -11.75
N MET A 206 -1.48 -11.70 -11.76
CA MET A 206 -2.70 -11.34 -12.51
C MET A 206 -2.46 -11.37 -14.03
N MET A 207 -1.33 -10.88 -14.50
CA MET A 207 -0.97 -10.95 -15.93
C MET A 207 -0.85 -12.40 -16.42
N GLU A 208 -0.14 -13.24 -15.68
CA GLU A 208 0.06 -14.64 -16.06
C GLU A 208 -1.25 -15.43 -15.94
N THR A 209 -2.09 -15.14 -14.96
CA THR A 209 -3.46 -15.68 -14.87
C THR A 209 -4.26 -15.34 -16.12
N MET A 210 -4.24 -14.10 -16.57
CA MET A 210 -4.93 -13.69 -17.81
C MET A 210 -4.37 -14.40 -19.04
N ARG A 211 -3.04 -14.56 -19.12
CA ARG A 211 -2.42 -15.29 -20.24
C ARG A 211 -2.87 -16.75 -20.28
N VAL A 212 -2.87 -17.43 -19.13
CA VAL A 212 -3.32 -18.83 -19.02
C VAL A 212 -4.80 -18.94 -19.37
N LEU A 213 -5.66 -18.08 -18.82
CA LEU A 213 -7.09 -18.09 -19.10
C LEU A 213 -7.38 -17.77 -20.56
N LYS A 214 -6.67 -16.83 -21.18
CA LYS A 214 -6.85 -16.57 -22.62
C LYS A 214 -6.51 -17.77 -23.49
N ALA A 215 -5.52 -18.57 -23.11
CA ALA A 215 -5.13 -19.77 -23.85
C ALA A 215 -6.08 -20.95 -23.60
N MET A 216 -6.51 -21.18 -22.36
CA MET A 216 -7.24 -22.38 -21.95
C MET A 216 -8.76 -22.19 -21.87
N TYR A 217 -9.22 -20.95 -21.71
CA TYR A 217 -10.63 -20.57 -21.54
C TYR A 217 -10.94 -19.27 -22.30
N PRO A 218 -10.76 -19.26 -23.66
CA PRO A 218 -10.87 -18.05 -24.48
C PRO A 218 -12.29 -17.48 -24.56
N ASN A 219 -13.30 -18.29 -24.25
CA ASN A 219 -14.72 -17.94 -24.30
C ASN A 219 -15.35 -18.11 -22.93
N PRO A 220 -15.03 -17.27 -21.94
CA PRO A 220 -15.59 -17.38 -20.60
C PRO A 220 -17.09 -17.05 -20.61
N LYS A 221 -17.84 -17.59 -19.64
CA LYS A 221 -19.26 -17.26 -19.47
C LYS A 221 -19.44 -15.77 -19.15
N ARG A 222 -18.71 -15.26 -18.17
CA ARG A 222 -18.64 -13.85 -17.79
C ARG A 222 -17.35 -13.21 -18.29
N THR A 223 -17.37 -11.93 -18.50
CA THR A 223 -16.15 -11.16 -18.83
C THR A 223 -15.15 -11.24 -17.66
N ILE A 224 -13.93 -11.65 -17.97
CA ILE A 224 -12.80 -11.62 -17.03
C ILE A 224 -12.03 -10.34 -17.30
N LEU A 225 -11.93 -9.47 -16.29
CA LEU A 225 -11.25 -8.19 -16.38
C LEU A 225 -10.02 -8.22 -15.45
N VAL A 226 -8.90 -7.68 -15.88
CA VAL A 226 -7.77 -7.39 -15.01
C VAL A 226 -7.61 -5.88 -14.87
N GLY A 227 -7.49 -5.41 -13.62
CA GLY A 227 -7.16 -4.04 -13.27
C GLY A 227 -5.79 -3.99 -12.59
N HIS A 228 -4.84 -3.32 -13.27
CA HIS A 228 -3.59 -2.89 -12.68
C HIS A 228 -3.72 -1.43 -12.31
N TRP A 229 -3.85 -1.18 -10.99
CA TRP A 229 -4.22 0.14 -10.48
C TRP A 229 -3.01 1.04 -10.35
N GLY A 230 -3.19 2.32 -10.68
CA GLY A 230 -2.20 3.35 -10.44
C GLY A 230 -2.50 4.15 -9.17
N SER A 231 -1.48 4.71 -8.55
CA SER A 231 -1.58 5.50 -7.32
C SER A 231 -2.27 4.78 -6.16
N GLU A 232 -2.05 3.49 -6.03
CA GLU A 232 -2.44 2.71 -4.86
C GLU A 232 -1.70 3.23 -3.64
N GLU A 233 -0.39 3.38 -3.74
CA GLU A 233 0.54 3.82 -2.71
C GLU A 233 0.21 5.21 -2.13
N GLN A 234 -0.52 6.02 -2.89
CA GLN A 234 -1.00 7.32 -2.45
C GLN A 234 -2.46 7.28 -1.98
N GLY A 235 -2.96 6.10 -1.67
CA GLY A 235 -4.26 5.88 -1.03
C GLY A 235 -5.35 5.32 -1.93
N LEU A 236 -5.06 4.26 -2.67
CA LEU A 236 -6.01 3.49 -3.49
C LEU A 236 -6.69 4.34 -4.58
N ASN A 237 -6.00 5.36 -5.13
CA ASN A 237 -6.68 6.33 -6.00
C ASN A 237 -7.18 5.68 -7.29
N GLY A 238 -6.41 4.77 -7.89
CA GLY A 238 -6.79 4.10 -9.12
C GLY A 238 -8.04 3.23 -8.99
N SER A 239 -8.09 2.38 -7.96
CA SER A 239 -9.26 1.51 -7.72
C SER A 239 -10.49 2.31 -7.27
N ARG A 240 -10.32 3.38 -6.48
CA ARG A 240 -11.41 4.28 -6.11
C ARG A 240 -11.98 5.00 -7.33
N ALA A 241 -11.10 5.48 -8.22
CA ALA A 241 -11.52 6.10 -9.46
C ALA A 241 -12.31 5.12 -10.33
N PHE A 242 -11.83 3.88 -10.47
CA PHE A 242 -12.55 2.86 -11.21
C PHE A 242 -13.93 2.57 -10.62
N VAL A 243 -14.04 2.45 -9.29
CA VAL A 243 -15.32 2.21 -8.61
C VAL A 243 -16.29 3.37 -8.82
N GLU A 244 -15.81 4.61 -8.89
CA GLU A 244 -16.63 5.81 -9.10
C GLU A 244 -17.03 5.96 -10.56
N ASP A 245 -16.10 5.73 -11.50
CA ASP A 245 -16.30 5.98 -12.94
C ASP A 245 -17.05 4.86 -13.66
N PHE A 246 -17.02 3.62 -13.13
CA PHE A 246 -17.60 2.43 -13.76
C PHE A 246 -18.63 1.71 -12.87
N PRO A 247 -19.65 2.41 -12.37
CA PRO A 247 -20.62 1.80 -11.45
C PRO A 247 -21.31 0.56 -12.05
N ASN A 248 -21.56 0.56 -13.36
CA ASN A 248 -22.20 -0.58 -14.03
C ASN A 248 -21.33 -1.85 -13.98
N ILE A 249 -20.01 -1.73 -14.12
CA ILE A 249 -19.08 -2.87 -13.98
C ILE A 249 -19.07 -3.33 -12.52
N VAL A 250 -18.95 -2.39 -11.58
CA VAL A 250 -18.91 -2.67 -10.14
C VAL A 250 -20.20 -3.39 -9.68
N ASP A 251 -21.38 -2.92 -10.12
CA ASP A 251 -22.67 -3.50 -9.76
C ASP A 251 -22.88 -4.90 -10.36
N ASN A 252 -22.24 -5.19 -11.48
CA ASN A 252 -22.30 -6.49 -12.14
C ASN A 252 -21.07 -7.38 -11.91
N THR A 253 -20.19 -7.00 -10.97
CA THR A 253 -19.05 -7.84 -10.59
C THR A 253 -19.50 -9.03 -9.74
N GLN A 254 -19.18 -10.24 -10.20
CA GLN A 254 -19.41 -11.52 -9.53
C GLN A 254 -18.44 -11.71 -8.37
N ALA A 255 -17.17 -11.47 -8.61
CA ALA A 255 -16.09 -11.55 -7.63
C ALA A 255 -14.88 -10.72 -8.06
N LEU A 256 -14.08 -10.29 -7.10
CA LEU A 256 -12.77 -9.72 -7.34
C LEU A 256 -11.71 -10.48 -6.52
N PHE A 257 -10.60 -10.82 -7.15
CA PHE A 257 -9.44 -11.44 -6.50
C PHE A 257 -8.26 -10.47 -6.55
N ASN A 258 -7.77 -10.07 -5.40
CA ASN A 258 -6.66 -9.11 -5.24
C ASN A 258 -5.46 -9.77 -4.60
N GLN A 259 -4.27 -9.53 -5.15
CA GLN A 259 -3.02 -9.92 -4.51
C GLN A 259 -2.08 -8.73 -4.38
N ASP A 260 -1.69 -8.48 -3.12
CA ASP A 260 -0.85 -7.36 -2.73
C ASP A 260 -0.31 -7.61 -1.31
N ASN A 261 0.53 -8.65 -1.17
CA ASN A 261 1.06 -9.08 0.11
C ASN A 261 2.43 -9.75 -0.04
N GLY A 262 3.26 -9.27 -0.97
CA GLY A 262 4.58 -9.83 -1.18
C GLY A 262 4.58 -11.05 -2.12
N THR A 263 5.64 -11.82 -2.03
CA THR A 263 5.96 -12.91 -2.97
C THR A 263 5.41 -14.28 -2.57
N GLY A 264 4.93 -14.43 -1.33
CA GLY A 264 4.60 -15.75 -0.78
C GLY A 264 3.36 -16.41 -1.38
N ARG A 265 3.26 -17.72 -1.21
CA ARG A 265 2.03 -18.44 -1.55
C ARG A 265 0.86 -17.93 -0.73
N VAL A 266 -0.34 -17.97 -1.30
CA VAL A 266 -1.56 -17.61 -0.59
C VAL A 266 -1.80 -18.58 0.56
N VAL A 267 -2.01 -18.05 1.77
CA VAL A 267 -2.24 -18.83 2.98
C VAL A 267 -3.52 -18.43 3.72
N ASN A 268 -4.19 -17.37 3.29
CA ASN A 268 -5.46 -16.96 3.89
C ASN A 268 -6.39 -16.33 2.87
N ILE A 269 -7.67 -16.69 2.94
CA ILE A 269 -8.77 -16.07 2.19
C ILE A 269 -9.91 -15.78 3.17
N SER A 270 -10.29 -14.51 3.31
CA SER A 270 -11.41 -14.06 4.15
C SER A 270 -12.62 -13.73 3.29
N GLY A 271 -13.82 -14.08 3.78
CA GLY A 271 -15.10 -13.76 3.14
C GLY A 271 -15.48 -12.28 3.19
N GLN A 272 -14.64 -11.42 3.78
CA GLN A 272 -14.79 -9.97 3.81
C GLN A 272 -16.15 -9.49 4.38
N GLY A 273 -16.74 -10.26 5.26
CA GLY A 273 -18.03 -9.94 5.90
C GLY A 273 -19.27 -10.25 5.05
N PHE A 274 -19.12 -10.81 3.84
CA PHE A 274 -20.25 -11.24 3.05
C PHE A 274 -20.83 -12.54 3.63
N LEU A 275 -22.11 -12.50 4.02
CA LEU A 275 -22.75 -13.53 4.84
C LEU A 275 -22.66 -14.94 4.21
N HIS A 276 -22.90 -15.04 2.92
CA HIS A 276 -22.90 -16.31 2.16
C HIS A 276 -21.56 -16.59 1.44
N SER A 277 -20.48 -15.93 1.83
CA SER A 277 -19.17 -16.11 1.17
C SER A 277 -18.63 -17.54 1.26
N TYR A 278 -18.97 -18.29 2.30
CA TYR A 278 -18.63 -19.70 2.42
C TYR A 278 -19.14 -20.53 1.22
N ASP A 279 -20.40 -20.34 0.84
CA ASP A 279 -21.06 -21.19 -0.16
C ASP A 279 -20.36 -21.12 -1.51
N TYR A 280 -20.10 -19.91 -2.01
CA TYR A 280 -19.50 -19.75 -3.32
C TYR A 280 -17.98 -19.88 -3.29
N VAL A 281 -17.25 -19.37 -2.30
CA VAL A 281 -15.79 -19.52 -2.25
C VAL A 281 -15.38 -20.97 -2.03
N SER A 282 -16.08 -21.74 -1.18
CA SER A 282 -15.82 -23.15 -1.00
C SER A 282 -16.07 -23.96 -2.28
N LYS A 283 -17.11 -23.61 -3.05
CA LYS A 283 -17.39 -24.19 -4.36
C LYS A 283 -16.24 -23.92 -5.34
N TRP A 284 -15.74 -22.69 -5.40
CA TRP A 284 -14.66 -22.31 -6.31
C TRP A 284 -13.30 -22.88 -5.91
N LEU A 285 -13.07 -23.11 -4.62
CA LEU A 285 -11.83 -23.74 -4.11
C LEU A 285 -11.80 -25.27 -4.34
N ARG A 286 -12.95 -25.94 -4.52
CA ARG A 286 -13.03 -27.39 -4.61
C ARG A 286 -12.11 -28.01 -5.68
N PRO A 287 -11.99 -27.49 -6.91
CA PRO A 287 -11.11 -28.05 -7.94
C PRO A 287 -9.64 -27.65 -7.79
N VAL A 288 -9.31 -26.76 -6.87
CA VAL A 288 -7.91 -26.36 -6.63
C VAL A 288 -7.13 -27.54 -6.04
N PRO A 289 -5.93 -27.87 -6.58
CA PRO A 289 -5.12 -28.96 -6.06
C PRO A 289 -4.89 -28.88 -4.55
N ARG A 290 -4.94 -30.05 -3.89
CA ARG A 290 -4.77 -30.14 -2.42
C ARG A 290 -3.41 -29.61 -1.97
N GLU A 291 -2.38 -29.75 -2.80
CA GLU A 291 -1.03 -29.24 -2.56
C GLU A 291 -1.03 -27.72 -2.32
N ILE A 292 -1.99 -27.01 -2.90
CA ILE A 292 -2.20 -25.57 -2.71
C ILE A 292 -3.16 -25.32 -1.54
N THR A 293 -4.34 -25.94 -1.55
CA THR A 293 -5.41 -25.63 -0.58
C THR A 293 -5.07 -26.05 0.84
N LYS A 294 -4.23 -27.09 1.06
CA LYS A 294 -3.79 -27.51 2.39
C LYS A 294 -3.07 -26.41 3.20
N HIS A 295 -2.58 -25.38 2.53
CA HIS A 295 -1.90 -24.25 3.15
C HIS A 295 -2.82 -23.05 3.39
N ILE A 296 -4.05 -23.07 2.85
CA ILE A 296 -4.97 -21.95 2.88
C ILE A 296 -5.93 -22.08 4.07
N LYS A 297 -5.86 -21.13 4.99
CA LYS A 297 -6.88 -20.91 6.01
C LYS A 297 -7.98 -20.02 5.43
N THR A 298 -9.23 -20.45 5.56
CA THR A 298 -10.38 -19.65 5.19
C THR A 298 -11.09 -19.12 6.44
N THR A 299 -11.64 -17.91 6.37
CA THR A 299 -12.39 -17.30 7.46
C THR A 299 -13.70 -16.72 6.91
N PHE A 300 -14.83 -17.30 7.28
CA PHE A 300 -16.15 -16.91 6.83
C PHE A 300 -17.08 -16.55 7.98
N PRO A 301 -17.91 -15.52 7.87
CA PRO A 301 -17.89 -14.53 6.81
C PRO A 301 -16.68 -13.58 6.89
N GLY A 302 -15.90 -13.60 7.96
CA GLY A 302 -14.79 -12.70 8.22
C GLY A 302 -15.26 -11.28 8.55
N SER A 303 -14.37 -10.32 8.43
CA SER A 303 -14.66 -8.89 8.57
C SER A 303 -14.27 -8.13 7.31
N PRO A 304 -15.01 -7.09 6.91
CA PRO A 304 -14.72 -6.31 5.73
C PRO A 304 -13.41 -5.53 5.90
N GLY A 305 -12.54 -5.57 4.91
CA GLY A 305 -11.34 -4.74 4.86
C GLY A 305 -11.69 -3.29 4.52
N GLY A 306 -11.18 -2.36 5.31
CA GLY A 306 -11.44 -0.93 5.12
C GLY A 306 -10.26 -0.15 4.50
N GLY A 307 -9.22 -0.85 4.03
CA GLY A 307 -7.99 -0.26 3.48
C GLY A 307 -6.90 -1.32 3.34
N GLY A 308 -5.67 -0.88 3.06
CA GLY A 308 -4.49 -1.73 2.98
C GLY A 308 -4.23 -2.34 1.61
N SER A 309 -5.19 -2.30 0.68
CA SER A 309 -5.03 -2.57 -0.76
C SER A 309 -6.35 -2.35 -1.50
N ASP A 310 -6.31 -2.41 -2.83
CA ASP A 310 -7.37 -2.03 -3.77
C ASP A 310 -8.70 -2.79 -3.60
N TYR A 311 -8.67 -4.05 -3.13
CA TYR A 311 -9.91 -4.80 -2.85
C TYR A 311 -10.85 -4.03 -1.90
N ALA A 312 -10.29 -3.20 -1.01
CA ALA A 312 -11.08 -2.44 -0.04
C ALA A 312 -11.99 -1.39 -0.71
N SER A 313 -11.60 -0.84 -1.85
CA SER A 313 -12.44 0.06 -2.65
C SER A 313 -13.69 -0.65 -3.13
N PHE A 314 -13.57 -1.90 -3.55
CA PHE A 314 -14.67 -2.74 -4.03
C PHE A 314 -15.53 -3.29 -2.88
N VAL A 315 -14.93 -3.71 -1.76
CA VAL A 315 -15.66 -4.11 -0.54
C VAL A 315 -16.55 -2.96 -0.05
N ALA A 316 -16.02 -1.74 -0.04
CA ALA A 316 -16.79 -0.54 0.33
C ALA A 316 -17.96 -0.27 -0.62
N ALA A 317 -17.85 -0.70 -1.88
CA ALA A 317 -18.91 -0.66 -2.88
C ALA A 317 -19.89 -1.85 -2.79
N GLY A 318 -19.67 -2.79 -1.88
CA GLY A 318 -20.52 -3.98 -1.72
C GLY A 318 -20.23 -5.11 -2.70
N VAL A 319 -19.04 -5.12 -3.31
CA VAL A 319 -18.58 -6.21 -4.19
C VAL A 319 -17.91 -7.30 -3.36
N PRO A 320 -18.21 -8.60 -3.59
CA PRO A 320 -17.43 -9.70 -3.04
C PRO A 320 -15.99 -9.67 -3.56
N ALA A 321 -15.11 -8.97 -2.84
CA ALA A 321 -13.73 -8.73 -3.21
C ALA A 321 -12.79 -9.34 -2.16
N PHE A 322 -11.93 -10.26 -2.61
CA PHE A 322 -11.13 -11.12 -1.76
C PHE A 322 -9.65 -10.74 -1.85
N SER A 323 -9.06 -10.43 -0.69
CA SER A 323 -7.60 -10.37 -0.57
C SER A 323 -7.05 -11.79 -0.48
N LEU A 324 -6.16 -12.14 -1.41
CA LEU A 324 -5.40 -13.38 -1.43
C LEU A 324 -4.14 -13.20 -0.58
N SER A 325 -4.29 -13.32 0.75
CA SER A 325 -3.21 -13.00 1.69
C SER A 325 -2.11 -14.04 1.66
N SER A 326 -0.88 -13.59 1.49
CA SER A 326 0.31 -14.39 1.25
C SER A 326 1.09 -14.74 2.51
N LEU A 327 1.90 -15.81 2.42
CA LEU A 327 2.95 -16.10 3.39
C LEU A 327 3.96 -14.95 3.39
N SER A 328 4.34 -14.51 4.57
CA SER A 328 5.03 -13.21 4.73
C SER A 328 6.42 -13.13 4.07
N TRP A 329 7.26 -14.18 4.11
CA TRP A 329 8.67 -14.09 3.68
C TRP A 329 9.36 -12.79 4.14
N SER A 330 9.06 -12.36 5.37
CA SER A 330 9.52 -11.09 5.94
C SER A 330 9.08 -9.84 5.15
N TYR A 331 7.97 -9.91 4.39
CA TYR A 331 7.44 -8.79 3.62
C TYR A 331 7.35 -7.51 4.46
N GLY A 332 6.63 -7.56 5.59
CA GLY A 332 6.42 -6.40 6.46
C GLY A 332 7.68 -5.80 7.07
N ASP A 333 8.72 -6.62 7.30
CA ASP A 333 9.93 -6.18 8.02
C ASP A 333 11.14 -5.97 7.10
N TYR A 334 11.03 -6.34 5.82
CA TYR A 334 12.20 -6.31 4.95
C TYR A 334 11.94 -5.73 3.56
N THR A 335 10.83 -6.02 2.90
CA THR A 335 10.59 -5.57 1.53
C THR A 335 9.48 -4.52 1.40
N TRP A 336 8.40 -4.59 2.18
CA TRP A 336 7.28 -3.66 2.09
C TRP A 336 7.72 -2.20 2.21
N HIS A 337 7.57 -1.44 1.13
CA HIS A 337 7.97 -0.03 1.02
C HIS A 337 9.45 0.24 1.31
N THR A 338 10.36 -0.71 1.08
CA THR A 338 11.76 -0.53 1.46
C THR A 338 12.71 -0.45 0.26
N ASN A 339 13.93 0.05 0.53
CA ASN A 339 15.05 -0.01 -0.39
C ASN A 339 15.56 -1.43 -0.68
N LYS A 340 14.94 -2.47 -0.10
CA LYS A 340 15.30 -3.88 -0.29
C LYS A 340 14.30 -4.65 -1.13
N ASP A 341 13.25 -4.01 -1.63
CA ASP A 341 12.25 -4.65 -2.49
C ASP A 341 12.74 -4.83 -3.93
N THR A 342 13.57 -5.85 -4.11
CA THR A 342 14.28 -6.14 -5.36
C THR A 342 14.00 -7.56 -5.86
N TYR A 343 14.26 -7.79 -7.15
CA TYR A 343 13.97 -9.03 -7.87
C TYR A 343 14.46 -10.31 -7.17
N ASP A 344 15.62 -10.28 -6.52
CA ASP A 344 16.20 -11.40 -5.79
C ASP A 344 15.41 -11.84 -4.55
N LYS A 345 14.35 -11.12 -4.20
CA LYS A 345 13.42 -11.46 -3.12
C LYS A 345 12.22 -12.27 -3.59
N VAL A 346 12.05 -12.45 -4.91
CA VAL A 346 10.91 -13.15 -5.48
C VAL A 346 11.06 -14.66 -5.30
N VAL A 347 10.04 -15.29 -4.72
CA VAL A 347 9.93 -16.76 -4.55
C VAL A 347 9.04 -17.30 -5.66
N PHE A 348 9.63 -17.66 -6.80
CA PHE A 348 8.89 -18.01 -8.02
C PHE A 348 7.97 -19.22 -7.87
N ASP A 349 8.31 -20.21 -7.05
CA ASP A 349 7.44 -21.38 -6.84
C ASP A 349 6.15 -20.99 -6.12
N ASP A 350 6.22 -20.08 -5.16
CA ASP A 350 5.05 -19.53 -4.49
C ASP A 350 4.21 -18.67 -5.45
N VAL A 351 4.86 -17.85 -6.29
CA VAL A 351 4.19 -17.06 -7.34
C VAL A 351 3.46 -17.96 -8.34
N ARG A 352 4.08 -19.05 -8.82
CA ARG A 352 3.44 -20.04 -9.69
C ARG A 352 2.21 -20.68 -9.02
N SER A 353 2.33 -21.03 -7.75
CA SER A 353 1.21 -21.56 -6.96
C SER A 353 0.03 -20.58 -6.93
N ASN A 354 0.32 -19.29 -6.78
CA ASN A 354 -0.70 -18.24 -6.77
C ASN A 354 -1.36 -18.06 -8.14
N VAL A 355 -0.60 -18.18 -9.24
CA VAL A 355 -1.19 -18.16 -10.61
C VAL A 355 -2.18 -19.30 -10.79
N ILE A 356 -1.82 -20.52 -10.38
CA ILE A 356 -2.71 -21.70 -10.49
C ILE A 356 -3.98 -21.49 -9.66
N LEU A 357 -3.83 -21.06 -8.41
CA LEU A 357 -4.96 -20.77 -7.53
C LEU A 357 -5.88 -19.72 -8.15
N THR A 358 -5.32 -18.58 -8.56
CA THR A 358 -6.09 -17.44 -9.08
C THR A 358 -6.78 -17.79 -10.40
N ALA A 359 -6.11 -18.55 -11.29
CA ALA A 359 -6.71 -19.00 -12.53
C ALA A 359 -7.91 -19.91 -12.29
N ILE A 360 -7.79 -20.89 -11.37
CA ILE A 360 -8.90 -21.79 -11.03
C ILE A 360 -10.05 -21.03 -10.37
N LEU A 361 -9.78 -20.16 -9.40
CA LEU A 361 -10.81 -19.34 -8.76
C LEU A 361 -11.55 -18.47 -9.79
N THR A 362 -10.82 -17.85 -10.71
CA THR A 362 -11.38 -17.00 -11.76
C THR A 362 -12.22 -17.80 -12.75
N TYR A 363 -11.72 -18.96 -13.20
CA TYR A 363 -12.46 -19.89 -14.05
C TYR A 363 -13.80 -20.29 -13.41
N MET A 364 -13.73 -20.75 -12.15
CA MET A 364 -14.91 -21.20 -11.40
C MET A 364 -15.91 -20.06 -11.13
N ALA A 365 -15.44 -18.90 -10.72
CA ALA A 365 -16.30 -17.74 -10.48
C ALA A 365 -16.95 -17.22 -11.76
N SER A 366 -16.21 -17.21 -12.88
CA SER A 366 -16.78 -16.76 -14.18
C SER A 366 -17.79 -17.75 -14.75
N GLY A 367 -17.59 -19.06 -14.56
CA GLY A 367 -18.48 -20.13 -15.02
C GLY A 367 -19.67 -20.42 -14.12
N ASP A 368 -19.71 -19.89 -12.89
CA ASP A 368 -20.77 -20.19 -11.93
C ASP A 368 -22.14 -19.69 -12.42
N ASP A 369 -23.16 -20.55 -12.41
CA ASP A 369 -24.52 -20.17 -12.81
C ASP A 369 -25.14 -19.18 -11.84
N SER A 370 -24.83 -19.32 -10.55
CA SER A 370 -25.32 -18.47 -9.49
C SER A 370 -24.52 -17.17 -9.40
N LYS A 371 -25.21 -16.08 -9.07
CA LYS A 371 -24.54 -14.81 -8.72
C LYS A 371 -24.13 -14.87 -7.24
N ALA A 372 -22.89 -14.47 -6.93
CA ALA A 372 -22.42 -14.38 -5.56
C ALA A 372 -23.25 -13.38 -4.77
N SER A 373 -23.74 -13.80 -3.61
CA SER A 373 -24.54 -12.94 -2.73
C SER A 373 -23.70 -11.77 -2.21
N ARG A 374 -24.31 -10.60 -2.18
CA ARG A 374 -23.74 -9.38 -1.61
C ARG A 374 -24.32 -9.06 -0.23
N GLU A 375 -25.06 -9.99 0.35
CA GLU A 375 -25.64 -9.83 1.68
C GLU A 375 -24.55 -9.66 2.72
N LYS A 376 -24.70 -8.64 3.54
CA LYS A 376 -23.70 -8.20 4.52
C LYS A 376 -23.98 -8.80 5.89
N ALA A 377 -22.99 -9.41 6.51
CA ALA A 377 -23.08 -9.86 7.88
C ALA A 377 -23.19 -8.69 8.85
N ILE A 378 -23.89 -8.89 9.96
CA ILE A 378 -23.86 -7.99 11.11
C ILE A 378 -22.47 -8.10 11.76
N LEU A 379 -21.75 -7.00 11.85
CA LEU A 379 -20.40 -7.00 12.38
C LEU A 379 -20.38 -7.06 13.90
N PRO A 380 -19.36 -7.63 14.53
CA PRO A 380 -19.27 -7.74 15.97
C PRO A 380 -18.99 -6.37 16.64
N ILE A 381 -19.14 -6.33 17.96
CA ILE A 381 -18.66 -5.23 18.79
C ILE A 381 -17.13 -5.29 18.84
N SER A 382 -16.48 -4.17 18.58
CA SER A 382 -15.01 -4.06 18.65
C SER A 382 -14.54 -4.23 20.10
N PRO A 383 -13.69 -5.20 20.41
CA PRO A 383 -13.14 -5.36 21.77
C PRO A 383 -12.34 -4.14 22.24
N ARG A 384 -11.75 -3.41 21.27
CA ARG A 384 -10.92 -2.23 21.57
C ARG A 384 -11.73 -1.00 21.91
N THR A 385 -12.91 -0.81 21.30
CA THR A 385 -13.69 0.43 21.43
C THR A 385 -15.03 0.25 22.11
N GLY A 386 -15.48 -0.99 22.33
CA GLY A 386 -16.82 -1.32 22.86
C GLY A 386 -17.98 -0.90 21.93
N ARG A 387 -17.69 -0.50 20.69
CA ARG A 387 -18.70 -0.03 19.74
C ARG A 387 -18.92 -1.07 18.64
N GLN A 388 -20.13 -1.10 18.12
CA GLN A 388 -20.48 -1.87 16.92
C GLN A 388 -19.54 -1.47 15.78
N MET A 389 -18.90 -2.46 15.15
CA MET A 389 -18.13 -2.22 13.93
C MET A 389 -19.08 -1.86 12.79
N SER A 390 -18.66 -0.97 11.90
CA SER A 390 -19.40 -0.57 10.71
C SER A 390 -18.72 -1.06 9.44
N TRP A 391 -19.50 -1.28 8.39
CA TRP A 391 -18.99 -1.54 7.06
C TRP A 391 -18.23 -0.32 6.55
N PRO A 392 -17.14 -0.53 5.79
CA PRO A 392 -16.43 0.57 5.15
C PRO A 392 -17.35 1.27 4.14
N THR A 393 -17.19 2.58 4.04
CA THR A 393 -17.90 3.42 3.08
C THR A 393 -17.03 3.73 1.89
N LYS A 394 -17.65 3.94 0.72
CA LYS A 394 -16.94 4.41 -0.48
C LYS A 394 -16.22 5.72 -0.16
N ARG A 395 -15.00 5.84 -0.68
CA ARG A 395 -14.21 7.06 -0.62
C ARG A 395 -13.89 7.49 -2.03
N SER A 396 -14.03 8.77 -2.32
CA SER A 396 -13.63 9.32 -3.61
C SER A 396 -12.09 9.30 -3.77
N PRO A 397 -11.58 9.14 -5.00
CA PRO A 397 -10.17 9.30 -5.29
C PRO A 397 -9.74 10.75 -5.06
N ASN A 398 -8.47 10.96 -4.76
CA ASN A 398 -7.89 12.29 -4.70
C ASN A 398 -7.54 12.76 -6.13
N ARG A 399 -8.48 13.40 -6.80
CA ARG A 399 -8.30 13.94 -8.15
C ARG A 399 -7.83 15.38 -8.08
N LYS A 400 -6.76 15.70 -8.80
CA LYS A 400 -6.33 17.09 -9.05
C LYS A 400 -6.49 17.35 -10.54
N GLY A 401 -7.19 18.40 -10.93
CA GLY A 401 -7.34 18.80 -12.33
C GLY A 401 -8.57 18.28 -13.08
N GLY A 402 -9.44 17.48 -12.44
CA GLY A 402 -10.66 16.96 -13.08
C GLY A 402 -10.42 15.71 -13.93
N ILE A 403 -11.50 15.18 -14.53
CA ILE A 403 -11.45 14.08 -15.51
C ILE A 403 -11.41 14.76 -16.88
N GLU A 404 -10.35 14.54 -17.67
CA GLU A 404 -10.37 14.89 -19.08
C GLU A 404 -11.40 14.02 -19.79
N GLU A 405 -12.22 14.60 -20.68
CA GLU A 405 -13.29 13.85 -21.38
C GLU A 405 -12.76 12.66 -22.19
N ASP A 406 -11.53 12.73 -22.67
CA ASP A 406 -10.86 11.65 -23.41
C ASP A 406 -10.42 10.45 -22.55
N SER A 407 -10.43 10.58 -21.22
CA SER A 407 -10.12 9.48 -20.29
C SER A 407 -11.35 8.64 -19.92
N LYS A 408 -12.52 8.99 -20.41
CA LYS A 408 -13.71 8.16 -20.24
C LYS A 408 -13.59 6.92 -21.13
N PRO A 409 -13.81 5.73 -20.58
CA PRO A 409 -13.80 4.52 -21.40
C PRO A 409 -14.86 4.63 -22.50
N PRO A 410 -14.65 3.93 -23.64
CA PRO A 410 -15.68 3.88 -24.65
C PRO A 410 -16.95 3.32 -24.02
N SER A 411 -18.00 4.13 -23.98
CA SER A 411 -19.30 3.70 -23.49
C SER A 411 -19.73 2.46 -24.27
N GLY A 412 -19.82 1.33 -23.61
CA GLY A 412 -20.40 0.11 -24.15
C GLY A 412 -21.91 0.30 -24.33
N GLY A 413 -22.29 1.19 -25.23
CA GLY A 413 -23.66 1.52 -25.55
C GLY A 413 -23.88 1.45 -27.06
N ASN A 414 -24.79 0.58 -27.46
CA ASN A 414 -25.40 0.56 -28.79
C ASN A 414 -25.68 1.97 -29.34
N GLN A 415 -24.77 2.51 -30.15
CA GLN A 415 -25.14 3.57 -31.06
C GLN A 415 -25.69 2.99 -32.36
N ARG A 416 -26.98 2.84 -32.43
CA ARG A 416 -27.71 2.81 -33.70
C ARG A 416 -27.59 4.18 -34.36
N GLY A 417 -27.16 4.15 -35.58
CA GLY A 417 -26.82 5.21 -36.53
C GLY A 417 -27.61 6.51 -36.46
N GLY A 418 -26.85 7.58 -36.48
CA GLY A 418 -27.25 8.90 -36.95
C GLY A 418 -26.18 9.43 -37.88
N ARG A 419 -26.46 9.41 -39.19
CA ARG A 419 -25.59 10.03 -40.22
C ARG A 419 -25.62 11.53 -40.03
N GLY A 420 -24.51 12.13 -39.61
CA GLY A 420 -24.24 13.56 -39.64
C GLY A 420 -23.07 13.85 -40.60
N ARG A 421 -23.24 14.73 -41.54
CA ARG A 421 -22.30 15.16 -42.61
C ARG A 421 -21.04 15.81 -42.01
N PRO A 422 -19.89 15.70 -42.65
CA PRO A 422 -18.65 16.34 -42.21
C PRO A 422 -18.68 17.85 -42.55
N SER A 423 -18.34 18.70 -41.60
CA SER A 423 -18.00 20.10 -41.80
C SER A 423 -16.49 20.25 -42.02
N SER A 424 -16.13 21.01 -43.04
CA SER A 424 -14.78 21.32 -43.54
C SER A 424 -13.92 22.08 -42.51
N PRO A 425 -12.58 21.93 -42.54
CA PRO A 425 -11.70 22.67 -41.66
C PRO A 425 -11.47 24.12 -42.08
N PRO A 426 -11.22 25.06 -41.19
CA PRO A 426 -10.77 26.41 -41.56
C PRO A 426 -9.26 26.43 -41.81
N ASN A 427 -8.91 27.16 -42.87
CA ASN A 427 -7.56 27.51 -43.29
C ASN A 427 -6.83 28.41 -42.27
N ARG A 428 -5.58 28.13 -42.12
CA ARG A 428 -4.33 28.83 -41.83
C ARG A 428 -3.61 28.37 -40.62
#